data_413da3d03c27fa3fbcbdc6c0e851baac
#
_entry.id   413da3d03c27fa3fbcbdc6c0e851baac
#
_cell.length_a   1.000
_cell.length_b   1.000
_cell.length_c   1.000
_cell.angle_alpha   90.00
_cell.angle_beta   90.00
_cell.angle_gamma   90.00
#
_symmetry.space_group_name_H-M   'P 1'
#
loop_
_entity.id
_entity.type
_entity.pdbx_description
1 polymer ?
#
loop_
_entity_poly.entity_id
_entity_poly.type
_entity_poly.pdbx_seq_one_letter_code
_entity_poly.pdbx_strand_id
1 'polypeptide(L)'
;MTFLTSFGKGVPDLRINCAGVRLTVEVAYAWYYLRKQFLTDVNEEGTLHIADLEKVLLFLKSSNQDEITLRQTQETKPLYIEGGGNKLQLPSTDDIESATKTVVIRKLIKESQEAGWSSFGHASLSTHASVATKDLTSLAGMRGLVSKDTQFKLRIHCGENEMGIVAGKAVSGRLFTTLPVWDSDGPAATVESNFSEKLPMCLQFLDDEDARMHLGKSTCVIFEQTNTLLMIVDESDD
;
A
#
# COMPACT_ATOMS: atom_id res chain seq x y z
N MET A 1 4.96 2.79 18.26
CA MET A 1 4.98 4.13 17.62
C MET A 1 5.70 4.18 16.29
N THR A 2 6.72 3.41 16.11
CA THR A 2 7.53 3.32 14.88
C THR A 2 6.68 3.03 13.62
N PHE A 3 5.58 2.29 13.74
CA PHE A 3 4.74 1.94 12.60
C PHE A 3 4.00 3.15 11.98
N LEU A 4 3.51 4.11 12.76
CA LEU A 4 2.83 5.30 12.20
C LEU A 4 3.81 6.19 11.43
N THR A 5 5.04 6.28 11.89
CA THR A 5 6.08 7.07 11.21
C THR A 5 6.54 6.44 9.90
N SER A 6 6.36 5.12 9.72
CA SER A 6 6.72 4.43 8.48
C SER A 6 5.80 4.77 7.31
N PHE A 7 4.57 5.23 7.58
CA PHE A 7 3.63 5.63 6.52
C PHE A 7 3.94 6.99 5.90
N GLY A 8 4.78 7.80 6.54
CA GLY A 8 5.34 9.02 5.96
C GLY A 8 4.31 10.09 5.53
N LYS A 9 4.81 11.05 4.79
CA LYS A 9 3.97 12.07 4.13
C LYS A 9 3.28 11.45 2.91
N GLY A 10 1.99 11.54 2.84
CA GLY A 10 1.22 11.08 1.67
C GLY A 10 0.18 10.00 1.96
N VAL A 11 0.09 9.54 3.20
CA VAL A 11 -1.05 8.77 3.70
C VAL A 11 -1.89 9.70 4.56
N PRO A 12 -2.98 10.29 4.06
CA PRO A 12 -3.76 11.25 4.83
C PRO A 12 -4.62 10.57 5.87
N ASP A 13 -5.16 9.40 5.59
CA ASP A 13 -5.98 8.65 6.52
C ASP A 13 -5.60 7.17 6.57
N LEU A 14 -5.85 6.53 7.68
CA LEU A 14 -5.65 5.10 7.85
C LEU A 14 -6.61 4.52 8.89
N ARG A 15 -6.89 3.23 8.75
CA ARG A 15 -7.63 2.45 9.76
C ARG A 15 -6.70 1.52 10.48
N ILE A 16 -6.89 1.42 11.78
CA ILE A 16 -6.17 0.50 12.66
C ILE A 16 -7.20 -0.44 13.26
N ASN A 17 -7.04 -1.72 13.03
CA ASN A 17 -7.84 -2.76 13.67
C ASN A 17 -6.97 -3.53 14.65
N CYS A 18 -7.39 -3.54 15.91
CA CYS A 18 -6.74 -4.26 17.00
C CYS A 18 -7.57 -5.50 17.31
N ALA A 19 -7.00 -6.68 17.14
CA ALA A 19 -7.64 -7.95 17.46
C ALA A 19 -6.63 -8.91 18.11
N GLY A 20 -6.76 -9.12 19.41
CA GLY A 20 -5.81 -9.90 20.19
C GLY A 20 -4.40 -9.30 20.11
N VAL A 21 -3.43 -10.13 19.74
CA VAL A 21 -2.03 -9.68 19.58
C VAL A 21 -1.71 -9.11 18.18
N ARG A 22 -2.71 -8.89 17.34
CA ARG A 22 -2.55 -8.38 15.98
C ARG A 22 -3.09 -6.98 15.85
N LEU A 23 -2.27 -6.12 15.31
CA LEU A 23 -2.64 -4.79 14.87
C LEU A 23 -2.56 -4.77 13.34
N THR A 24 -3.69 -4.53 12.69
CA THR A 24 -3.78 -4.41 11.23
C THR A 24 -4.01 -2.97 10.86
N VAL A 25 -3.12 -2.41 10.05
CA VAL A 25 -3.25 -1.07 9.48
C VAL A 25 -3.68 -1.22 8.04
N GLU A 26 -4.71 -0.46 7.64
CA GLU A 26 -5.23 -0.43 6.29
C GLU A 26 -5.36 0.99 5.78
N VAL A 27 -4.96 1.16 4.53
CA VAL A 27 -5.09 2.39 3.77
C VAL A 27 -5.76 2.04 2.44
N ALA A 28 -6.85 2.72 2.09
CA ALA A 28 -7.54 2.53 0.83
C ALA A 28 -7.64 3.86 0.08
N TYR A 29 -6.95 3.93 -1.04
CA TYR A 29 -6.99 5.06 -1.98
C TYR A 29 -7.60 4.65 -3.30
N ALA A 30 -7.89 5.63 -4.16
CA ALA A 30 -8.40 5.37 -5.49
C ALA A 30 -7.47 4.47 -6.33
N TRP A 31 -6.17 4.62 -6.16
CA TRP A 31 -5.14 3.96 -6.98
C TRP A 31 -4.25 2.97 -6.22
N TYR A 32 -4.40 2.80 -4.88
CA TYR A 32 -3.73 1.76 -4.12
C TYR A 32 -4.50 1.33 -2.88
N TYR A 33 -4.25 0.11 -2.46
CA TYR A 33 -4.64 -0.42 -1.17
C TYR A 33 -3.43 -1.02 -0.48
N LEU A 34 -3.23 -0.69 0.78
CA LEU A 34 -2.19 -1.22 1.63
C LEU A 34 -2.83 -1.85 2.88
N ARG A 35 -2.45 -3.08 3.18
CA ARG A 35 -2.71 -3.73 4.45
C ARG A 35 -1.38 -4.17 5.04
N LYS A 36 -1.10 -3.76 6.26
CA LYS A 36 0.09 -4.15 6.99
C LYS A 36 -0.28 -4.65 8.38
N GLN A 37 0.29 -5.79 8.77
CA GLN A 37 0.03 -6.42 10.05
C GLN A 37 1.27 -6.33 10.93
N PHE A 38 1.03 -6.08 12.22
CA PHE A 38 2.06 -6.04 13.25
C PHE A 38 1.65 -6.95 14.39
N LEU A 39 2.62 -7.63 14.98
CA LEU A 39 2.43 -8.30 16.26
C LEU A 39 2.74 -7.27 17.36
N THR A 40 1.79 -7.05 18.24
CA THR A 40 1.95 -6.11 19.35
C THR A 40 1.04 -6.51 20.50
N ASP A 41 1.42 -6.12 21.70
CA ASP A 41 0.53 -6.24 22.85
C ASP A 41 -0.54 -5.16 22.75
N VAL A 42 -1.77 -5.58 22.47
CA VAL A 42 -2.91 -4.68 22.36
C VAL A 42 -3.74 -4.83 23.65
N ASN A 43 -3.95 -3.72 24.34
CA ASN A 43 -4.71 -3.72 25.60
C ASN A 43 -6.23 -3.74 25.39
N GLU A 44 -6.68 -3.26 24.23
CA GLU A 44 -8.10 -3.18 23.90
C GLU A 44 -8.35 -3.56 22.45
N GLU A 45 -9.37 -4.37 22.21
CA GLU A 45 -9.82 -4.71 20.87
C GLU A 45 -10.71 -3.59 20.30
N GLY A 46 -10.60 -3.34 19.02
CA GLY A 46 -11.43 -2.35 18.34
C GLY A 46 -10.82 -1.79 17.07
N THR A 47 -11.51 -0.84 16.49
CA THR A 47 -11.07 -0.16 15.27
C THR A 47 -10.95 1.34 15.54
N LEU A 48 -9.83 1.92 15.09
CA LEU A 48 -9.59 3.35 15.08
C LEU A 48 -9.50 3.84 13.63
N HIS A 49 -10.07 5.02 13.38
CA HIS A 49 -9.90 5.72 12.12
C HIS A 49 -9.15 7.03 12.34
N ILE A 50 -7.98 7.15 11.75
CA ILE A 50 -7.14 8.36 11.79
C ILE A 50 -7.36 9.10 10.47
N ALA A 51 -8.11 10.19 10.53
CA ALA A 51 -8.47 11.01 9.37
C ALA A 51 -7.38 11.98 8.91
N ASP A 52 -6.41 12.27 9.77
CA ASP A 52 -5.32 13.22 9.51
C ASP A 52 -4.06 12.72 10.19
N LEU A 53 -3.37 11.82 9.51
CA LEU A 53 -2.15 11.21 10.04
C LEU A 53 -1.04 12.26 10.24
N GLU A 54 -0.97 13.30 9.42
CA GLU A 54 0.06 14.32 9.54
C GLU A 54 -0.05 15.05 10.88
N LYS A 55 -1.26 15.42 11.30
CA LYS A 55 -1.49 16.04 12.61
C LYS A 55 -1.13 15.10 13.75
N VAL A 56 -1.44 13.81 13.63
CA VAL A 56 -1.03 12.81 14.63
C VAL A 56 0.49 12.76 14.74
N LEU A 57 1.20 12.69 13.61
CA LEU A 57 2.67 12.66 13.60
C LEU A 57 3.28 13.95 14.15
N LEU A 58 2.69 15.11 13.87
CA LEU A 58 3.12 16.39 14.46
C LEU A 58 2.91 16.41 15.97
N PHE A 59 1.76 15.94 16.47
CA PHE A 59 1.49 15.82 17.88
C PHE A 59 2.51 14.89 18.57
N LEU A 60 2.79 13.75 17.99
CA LEU A 60 3.78 12.80 18.49
C LEU A 60 5.17 13.42 18.61
N LYS A 61 5.60 14.17 17.60
CA LYS A 61 6.89 14.89 17.63
C LYS A 61 6.92 15.98 18.69
N SER A 62 5.80 16.68 18.91
CA SER A 62 5.72 17.79 19.86
C SER A 62 5.56 17.35 21.31
N SER A 63 4.96 16.17 21.53
CA SER A 63 4.71 15.66 22.88
C SER A 63 5.98 15.19 23.61
N ASN A 64 7.03 14.86 22.85
CA ASN A 64 8.30 14.30 23.37
C ASN A 64 8.09 13.14 24.37
N GLN A 65 7.08 12.30 24.11
CA GLN A 65 6.68 11.19 24.97
C GLN A 65 6.89 9.87 24.25
N ASP A 66 7.27 8.85 25.00
CA ASP A 66 7.42 7.49 24.47
C ASP A 66 6.07 6.79 24.31
N GLU A 67 5.05 7.23 25.04
CA GLU A 67 3.71 6.66 25.02
C GLU A 67 2.65 7.73 24.75
N ILE A 68 1.68 7.37 23.92
CA ILE A 68 0.46 8.13 23.69
C ILE A 68 -0.75 7.22 23.80
N THR A 69 -1.88 7.80 24.15
CA THR A 69 -3.17 7.12 24.18
C THR A 69 -4.02 7.62 23.03
N LEU A 70 -4.53 6.70 22.20
CA LEU A 70 -5.52 6.98 21.16
C LEU A 70 -6.87 6.45 21.63
N ARG A 71 -7.90 7.29 21.60
CA ARG A 71 -9.26 6.92 21.99
C ARG A 71 -10.27 7.35 20.96
N GLN A 72 -11.07 6.40 20.50
CA GLN A 72 -12.21 6.65 19.61
C GLN A 72 -13.32 5.66 19.99
N THR A 73 -14.49 6.15 20.36
CA THR A 73 -15.61 5.28 20.77
C THR A 73 -16.28 4.58 19.60
N GLN A 74 -16.25 5.19 18.43
CA GLN A 74 -16.74 4.65 17.15
C GLN A 74 -15.98 5.37 16.03
N GLU A 75 -15.82 4.75 14.87
CA GLU A 75 -15.12 5.35 13.71
C GLU A 75 -15.71 6.71 13.28
N THR A 76 -17.01 6.90 13.48
CA THR A 76 -17.75 8.16 13.19
C THR A 76 -17.64 9.21 14.30
N LYS A 77 -16.90 8.95 15.37
CA LYS A 77 -16.70 9.88 16.48
C LYS A 77 -15.29 10.48 16.45
N PRO A 78 -15.09 11.65 17.05
CA PRO A 78 -13.77 12.26 17.12
C PRO A 78 -12.72 11.32 17.72
N LEU A 79 -11.53 11.35 17.14
CA LEU A 79 -10.34 10.70 17.68
C LEU A 79 -9.68 11.64 18.71
N TYR A 80 -9.45 11.15 19.91
CA TYR A 80 -8.71 11.84 20.95
C TYR A 80 -7.31 11.21 21.07
N ILE A 81 -6.31 12.09 21.14
CA ILE A 81 -4.91 11.71 21.29
C ILE A 81 -4.39 12.41 22.54
N GLU A 82 -3.87 11.65 23.48
CA GLU A 82 -3.38 12.16 24.77
C GLU A 82 -1.93 11.73 24.98
N GLY A 83 -1.08 12.67 25.41
CA GLY A 83 0.33 12.41 25.71
C GLY A 83 1.03 13.64 26.29
N GLY A 84 1.91 13.45 27.28
CA GLY A 84 2.68 14.53 27.89
C GLY A 84 1.86 15.65 28.52
N GLY A 85 0.66 15.35 29.03
CA GLY A 85 -0.27 16.36 29.54
C GLY A 85 -1.03 17.16 28.45
N ASN A 86 -0.75 16.90 27.19
CA ASN A 86 -1.44 17.50 26.05
C ASN A 86 -2.55 16.59 25.52
N LYS A 87 -3.57 17.20 24.95
CA LYS A 87 -4.69 16.52 24.31
C LYS A 87 -4.99 17.15 22.96
N LEU A 88 -5.07 16.32 21.92
CA LEU A 88 -5.51 16.70 20.58
C LEU A 88 -6.81 15.98 20.28
N GLN A 89 -7.77 16.69 19.72
CA GLN A 89 -9.00 16.13 19.18
C GLN A 89 -8.99 16.32 17.68
N LEU A 90 -9.10 15.22 16.95
CA LEU A 90 -9.29 15.23 15.51
C LEU A 90 -10.77 14.96 15.18
N PRO A 91 -11.34 15.65 14.17
CA PRO A 91 -12.69 15.36 13.75
C PRO A 91 -12.83 13.91 13.27
N SER A 92 -14.01 13.35 13.40
CA SER A 92 -14.37 12.14 12.66
C SER A 92 -14.43 12.47 11.18
N THR A 93 -14.10 11.50 10.35
CA THR A 93 -14.50 11.57 8.95
C THR A 93 -15.84 10.86 8.80
N ASP A 94 -16.82 11.57 8.25
CA ASP A 94 -18.05 10.96 7.75
C ASP A 94 -17.80 10.26 6.39
N ASP A 95 -16.57 9.83 6.13
CA ASP A 95 -16.21 9.18 4.88
C ASP A 95 -16.70 7.71 4.87
N ILE A 96 -18.01 7.59 4.75
CA ILE A 96 -18.73 6.34 4.56
C ILE A 96 -18.22 5.63 3.30
N GLU A 97 -17.79 6.38 2.30
CA GLU A 97 -17.31 5.85 1.03
C GLU A 97 -15.98 5.09 1.21
N SER A 98 -15.02 5.66 1.91
CA SER A 98 -13.75 5.00 2.21
C SER A 98 -13.94 3.74 3.08
N ALA A 99 -14.85 3.80 4.06
CA ALA A 99 -15.19 2.63 4.87
C ALA A 99 -15.80 1.51 4.02
N THR A 100 -16.74 1.85 3.13
CA THR A 100 -17.38 0.90 2.23
C THR A 100 -16.37 0.29 1.26
N LYS A 101 -15.49 1.10 0.66
CA LYS A 101 -14.41 0.63 -0.22
C LYS A 101 -13.52 -0.38 0.49
N THR A 102 -13.10 -0.09 1.72
CA THR A 102 -12.26 -1.00 2.50
C THR A 102 -12.92 -2.36 2.72
N VAL A 103 -14.21 -2.38 3.05
CA VAL A 103 -14.97 -3.63 3.24
C VAL A 103 -15.05 -4.44 1.95
N VAL A 104 -15.34 -3.78 0.83
CA VAL A 104 -15.40 -4.44 -0.49
C VAL A 104 -14.03 -5.01 -0.87
N ILE A 105 -12.97 -4.24 -0.71
CA ILE A 105 -11.61 -4.68 -1.04
C ILE A 105 -11.20 -5.88 -0.16
N ARG A 106 -11.47 -5.86 1.13
CA ARG A 106 -11.20 -7.00 2.03
C ARG A 106 -11.89 -8.29 1.55
N LYS A 107 -13.15 -8.18 1.12
CA LYS A 107 -13.90 -9.31 0.58
C LYS A 107 -13.23 -9.85 -0.68
N LEU A 108 -12.89 -8.97 -1.64
CA LEU A 108 -12.22 -9.36 -2.88
C LEU A 108 -10.85 -9.98 -2.62
N ILE A 109 -10.07 -9.46 -1.68
CA ILE A 109 -8.77 -10.05 -1.28
C ILE A 109 -8.97 -11.46 -0.76
N LYS A 110 -9.93 -11.67 0.14
CA LYS A 110 -10.20 -12.98 0.70
C LYS A 110 -10.59 -13.99 -0.40
N GLU A 111 -11.51 -13.62 -1.27
CA GLU A 111 -11.93 -14.44 -2.41
C GLU A 111 -10.75 -14.76 -3.33
N SER A 112 -9.87 -13.79 -3.60
CA SER A 112 -8.69 -13.97 -4.43
C SER A 112 -7.65 -14.90 -3.78
N GLN A 113 -7.42 -14.76 -2.49
CA GLN A 113 -6.52 -15.66 -1.73
C GLN A 113 -7.04 -17.10 -1.70
N GLU A 114 -8.33 -17.30 -1.48
CA GLU A 114 -8.99 -18.62 -1.54
C GLU A 114 -8.90 -19.24 -2.93
N ALA A 115 -8.89 -18.44 -3.98
CA ALA A 115 -8.72 -18.85 -5.37
C ALA A 115 -7.24 -18.91 -5.84
N GLY A 116 -6.26 -18.80 -4.92
CA GLY A 116 -4.84 -18.82 -5.25
C GLY A 116 -4.39 -17.66 -6.14
N TRP A 117 -5.01 -16.50 -5.97
CA TRP A 117 -4.74 -15.30 -6.76
C TRP A 117 -5.00 -15.42 -8.28
N SER A 118 -5.87 -16.32 -8.70
CA SER A 118 -6.22 -16.44 -10.13
C SER A 118 -7.00 -15.23 -10.68
N SER A 119 -7.63 -14.47 -9.78
CA SER A 119 -8.38 -13.26 -10.14
C SER A 119 -8.46 -12.29 -8.98
N PHE A 120 -8.70 -11.02 -9.26
CA PHE A 120 -9.10 -10.00 -8.30
C PHE A 120 -10.29 -9.21 -8.85
N GLY A 121 -11.47 -9.39 -8.26
CA GLY A 121 -12.71 -8.90 -8.84
C GLY A 121 -12.93 -9.47 -10.25
N HIS A 122 -12.99 -8.60 -11.24
CA HIS A 122 -13.14 -8.99 -12.65
C HIS A 122 -11.78 -9.14 -13.37
N ALA A 123 -10.70 -8.79 -12.73
CA ALA A 123 -9.35 -8.86 -13.31
C ALA A 123 -8.79 -10.28 -13.18
N SER A 124 -8.33 -10.87 -14.29
CA SER A 124 -7.61 -12.14 -14.28
C SER A 124 -6.15 -11.87 -13.90
N LEU A 125 -5.66 -12.60 -12.92
CA LEU A 125 -4.26 -12.60 -12.49
C LEU A 125 -3.67 -13.94 -12.88
N SER A 126 -2.95 -13.98 -13.99
CA SER A 126 -2.50 -15.25 -14.60
C SER A 126 -1.01 -15.50 -14.43
N THR A 127 -0.26 -14.53 -13.93
CA THR A 127 1.19 -14.61 -13.79
C THR A 127 1.58 -14.28 -12.37
N HIS A 128 2.40 -15.13 -11.79
CA HIS A 128 2.90 -14.99 -10.44
C HIS A 128 4.41 -15.15 -10.44
N ALA A 129 5.11 -14.31 -9.70
CA ALA A 129 6.55 -14.40 -9.57
C ALA A 129 7.01 -13.80 -8.24
N SER A 130 8.12 -14.29 -7.73
CA SER A 130 8.78 -13.71 -6.57
C SER A 130 9.83 -12.69 -7.01
N VAL A 131 9.97 -11.60 -6.27
CA VAL A 131 10.90 -10.51 -6.54
C VAL A 131 11.46 -9.96 -5.25
N ALA A 132 12.76 -9.61 -5.25
CA ALA A 132 13.37 -8.98 -4.09
C ALA A 132 12.86 -7.55 -3.89
N THR A 133 12.35 -7.24 -2.72
CA THR A 133 11.82 -5.90 -2.40
C THR A 133 12.89 -4.81 -2.54
N LYS A 134 14.16 -5.10 -2.20
CA LYS A 134 15.26 -4.15 -2.41
C LYS A 134 15.40 -3.71 -3.87
N ASP A 135 15.11 -4.59 -4.82
CA ASP A 135 15.19 -4.30 -6.25
C ASP A 135 13.99 -3.45 -6.68
N LEU A 136 12.80 -3.74 -6.16
CA LEU A 136 11.60 -2.91 -6.37
C LEU A 136 11.78 -1.50 -5.78
N THR A 137 12.29 -1.39 -4.56
CA THR A 137 12.49 -0.09 -3.90
C THR A 137 13.57 0.74 -4.57
N SER A 138 14.54 0.11 -5.24
CA SER A 138 15.55 0.82 -6.02
C SER A 138 14.94 1.66 -7.15
N LEU A 139 13.77 1.23 -7.68
CA LEU A 139 13.02 1.99 -8.69
C LEU A 139 12.57 3.36 -8.17
N ALA A 140 12.33 3.48 -6.86
CA ALA A 140 12.00 4.75 -6.24
C ALA A 140 13.12 5.79 -6.38
N GLY A 141 14.38 5.34 -6.27
CA GLY A 141 15.56 6.19 -6.48
C GLY A 141 15.75 6.63 -7.93
N MET A 142 15.22 5.87 -8.90
CA MET A 142 15.36 6.16 -10.32
C MET A 142 14.33 7.20 -10.82
N ARG A 143 13.36 7.59 -10.00
CA ARG A 143 12.34 8.59 -10.36
C ARG A 143 12.92 9.91 -10.87
N GLY A 144 14.06 10.34 -10.33
CA GLY A 144 14.74 11.56 -10.77
C GLY A 144 15.31 11.50 -12.20
N LEU A 145 15.45 10.30 -12.77
CA LEU A 145 15.94 10.10 -14.13
C LEU A 145 14.82 10.22 -15.18
N VAL A 146 13.57 10.14 -14.75
CA VAL A 146 12.39 10.27 -15.61
C VAL A 146 11.77 11.64 -15.34
N SER A 147 11.43 12.39 -16.41
CA SER A 147 10.86 13.74 -16.29
C SER A 147 9.63 13.77 -15.36
N LYS A 148 9.50 14.85 -14.57
CA LYS A 148 8.39 15.04 -13.63
C LYS A 148 7.00 15.05 -14.29
N ASP A 149 6.94 15.38 -15.58
CA ASP A 149 5.70 15.48 -16.37
C ASP A 149 5.28 14.14 -17.00
N THR A 150 6.03 13.07 -16.76
CA THR A 150 5.69 11.77 -17.29
C THR A 150 4.88 10.97 -16.28
N GLN A 151 3.66 10.60 -16.66
CA GLN A 151 2.99 9.48 -16.02
C GLN A 151 3.96 8.30 -16.00
N PHE A 152 4.14 7.71 -14.87
CA PHE A 152 5.02 6.57 -14.67
C PHE A 152 4.36 5.37 -15.36
N LYS A 153 4.51 5.28 -16.69
CA LYS A 153 4.06 4.09 -17.42
C LYS A 153 4.98 2.95 -17.01
N LEU A 154 4.45 2.08 -16.21
CA LEU A 154 5.12 0.84 -15.85
C LEU A 154 4.65 -0.23 -16.83
N ARG A 155 5.51 -0.62 -17.73
CA ARG A 155 5.34 -1.85 -18.49
C ARG A 155 6.08 -2.94 -17.73
N ILE A 156 5.35 -3.86 -17.15
CA ILE A 156 5.92 -5.05 -16.54
C ILE A 156 5.76 -6.19 -17.54
N HIS A 157 6.87 -6.68 -18.03
CA HIS A 157 6.92 -7.94 -18.77
C HIS A 157 7.56 -8.97 -17.83
N CYS A 158 6.78 -9.90 -17.31
CA CYS A 158 7.28 -10.99 -16.52
C CYS A 158 7.52 -12.19 -17.42
N GLY A 159 8.78 -12.53 -17.61
CA GLY A 159 9.25 -13.76 -18.22
C GLY A 159 9.55 -14.83 -17.16
N GLU A 160 10.23 -15.90 -17.55
CA GLU A 160 10.53 -17.01 -16.64
C GLU A 160 11.49 -16.63 -15.51
N ASN A 161 12.49 -15.79 -15.77
CA ASN A 161 13.54 -15.47 -14.80
C ASN A 161 13.79 -13.96 -14.64
N GLU A 162 13.06 -13.12 -15.37
CA GLU A 162 13.27 -11.69 -15.34
C GLU A 162 11.97 -10.92 -15.53
N MET A 163 11.92 -9.77 -14.91
CA MET A 163 10.86 -8.79 -15.08
C MET A 163 11.45 -7.54 -15.70
N GLY A 164 11.05 -7.25 -16.93
CA GLY A 164 11.39 -6.00 -17.59
C GLY A 164 10.45 -4.88 -17.16
N ILE A 165 11.02 -3.76 -16.76
CA ILE A 165 10.28 -2.55 -16.37
C ILE A 165 10.66 -1.42 -17.31
N VAL A 166 9.67 -0.79 -17.92
CA VAL A 166 9.84 0.41 -18.74
C VAL A 166 9.09 1.55 -18.07
N ALA A 167 9.79 2.61 -17.71
CA ALA A 167 9.22 3.80 -17.13
C ALA A 167 9.44 5.02 -18.04
N GLY A 168 8.44 5.89 -18.16
CA GLY A 168 8.52 7.13 -18.91
C GLY A 168 7.96 7.08 -20.34
N LYS A 169 7.97 8.24 -21.00
CA LYS A 169 7.47 8.41 -22.38
C LYS A 169 8.62 8.54 -23.37
N ALA A 170 8.41 8.08 -24.60
CA ALA A 170 9.41 8.14 -25.67
C ALA A 170 9.95 9.56 -25.92
N VAL A 171 9.12 10.57 -25.72
CA VAL A 171 9.45 12.00 -26.01
C VAL A 171 10.28 12.63 -24.90
N SER A 172 10.15 12.16 -23.64
CA SER A 172 10.80 12.77 -22.47
C SER A 172 11.88 11.90 -21.82
N GLY A 173 12.14 10.76 -22.43
CA GLY A 173 13.09 9.77 -21.94
C GLY A 173 12.40 8.53 -21.33
N ARG A 174 13.02 7.38 -21.55
CA ARG A 174 12.57 6.09 -21.01
C ARG A 174 13.69 5.48 -20.18
N LEU A 175 13.31 4.98 -19.05
CA LEU A 175 14.14 4.10 -18.25
C LEU A 175 13.75 2.65 -18.58
N PHE A 176 14.74 1.84 -18.88
CA PHE A 176 14.59 0.39 -19.01
C PHE A 176 15.38 -0.24 -17.88
N THR A 177 14.74 -1.08 -17.11
CA THR A 177 15.43 -1.88 -16.10
C THR A 177 14.91 -3.30 -16.12
N THR A 178 15.75 -4.23 -15.74
CA THR A 178 15.40 -5.63 -15.61
C THR A 178 15.69 -6.05 -14.18
N LEU A 179 14.71 -6.67 -13.53
CA LEU A 179 14.85 -7.23 -12.21
C LEU A 179 14.80 -8.76 -12.30
N PRO A 180 15.63 -9.47 -11.55
CA PRO A 180 15.52 -10.91 -11.44
C PRO A 180 14.20 -11.29 -10.74
N VAL A 181 13.56 -12.32 -11.24
CA VAL A 181 12.41 -12.95 -10.61
C VAL A 181 12.62 -14.46 -10.55
N TRP A 182 11.99 -15.11 -9.61
CA TRP A 182 12.05 -16.55 -9.43
C TRP A 182 10.68 -17.09 -9.05
N ASP A 183 10.54 -18.40 -9.00
CA ASP A 183 9.27 -19.08 -8.74
C ASP A 183 8.14 -18.56 -9.63
N SER A 184 8.49 -18.28 -10.89
CA SER A 184 7.53 -17.79 -11.86
C SER A 184 6.54 -18.89 -12.24
N ASP A 185 5.25 -18.54 -12.22
CA ASP A 185 4.16 -19.40 -12.59
C ASP A 185 3.18 -18.67 -13.53
N GLY A 186 2.63 -19.41 -14.48
CA GLY A 186 1.73 -18.87 -15.48
C GLY A 186 2.40 -18.34 -16.76
N PRO A 187 1.58 -17.89 -17.74
CA PRO A 187 2.10 -17.38 -18.99
C PRO A 187 2.80 -16.04 -18.82
N ALA A 188 3.78 -15.76 -19.67
CA ALA A 188 4.37 -14.43 -19.71
C ALA A 188 3.29 -13.35 -19.85
N ALA A 189 3.26 -12.42 -18.93
CA ALA A 189 2.29 -11.35 -18.90
C ALA A 189 2.95 -10.00 -19.11
N THR A 190 2.31 -9.17 -19.91
CA THR A 190 2.66 -7.76 -20.03
C THR A 190 1.51 -6.94 -19.49
N VAL A 191 1.77 -6.21 -18.42
CA VAL A 191 0.88 -5.18 -17.91
C VAL A 191 1.38 -3.85 -18.43
N GLU A 192 0.58 -3.20 -19.25
CA GLU A 192 0.77 -1.81 -19.63
C GLU A 192 -0.23 -0.99 -18.85
N SER A 193 0.26 -0.22 -17.91
CA SER A 193 -0.63 0.59 -17.09
C SER A 193 -0.01 1.94 -16.77
N ASN A 194 -0.86 2.95 -16.69
CA ASN A 194 -0.49 4.27 -16.24
C ASN A 194 -0.51 4.30 -14.73
N PHE A 195 0.50 3.72 -14.09
CA PHE A 195 0.60 3.85 -12.63
C PHE A 195 0.96 5.28 -12.27
N SER A 196 0.36 5.77 -11.21
CA SER A 196 0.67 7.06 -10.63
C SER A 196 2.19 7.22 -10.44
N GLU A 197 2.68 8.44 -10.63
CA GLU A 197 4.04 8.82 -10.22
C GLU A 197 4.35 8.50 -8.75
N LYS A 198 3.32 8.18 -7.97
CA LYS A 198 3.39 7.78 -6.57
C LYS A 198 3.70 6.30 -6.38
N LEU A 199 3.67 5.48 -7.44
CA LEU A 199 4.04 4.06 -7.34
C LEU A 199 5.36 3.83 -6.59
N PRO A 200 6.47 4.54 -6.88
CA PRO A 200 7.70 4.36 -6.14
C PRO A 200 7.56 4.64 -4.65
N MET A 201 6.66 5.55 -4.27
CA MET A 201 6.37 5.83 -2.86
C MET A 201 5.64 4.65 -2.20
N CYS A 202 4.74 3.99 -2.91
CA CYS A 202 4.02 2.83 -2.38
C CYS A 202 4.93 1.63 -2.18
N LEU A 203 5.91 1.42 -3.06
CA LEU A 203 6.87 0.33 -2.91
C LEU A 203 7.70 0.43 -1.63
N GLN A 204 7.84 1.63 -1.04
CA GLN A 204 8.51 1.82 0.25
C GLN A 204 7.71 1.25 1.44
N PHE A 205 6.45 0.88 1.25
CA PHE A 205 5.64 0.24 2.31
C PHE A 205 5.90 -1.26 2.43
N LEU A 206 6.54 -1.87 1.44
CA LEU A 206 6.93 -3.27 1.49
C LEU A 206 7.99 -3.48 2.59
N ASP A 207 7.95 -4.65 3.22
CA ASP A 207 8.93 -5.06 4.21
C ASP A 207 10.23 -5.51 3.53
N ASP A 208 11.32 -5.63 4.30
CA ASP A 208 12.62 -6.10 3.79
C ASP A 208 12.62 -7.63 3.68
N GLU A 209 11.64 -8.17 2.98
CA GLU A 209 11.52 -9.58 2.61
C GLU A 209 11.07 -9.68 1.15
N ASP A 210 11.25 -10.83 0.54
CA ASP A 210 10.81 -11.03 -0.84
C ASP A 210 9.29 -10.90 -0.96
N ALA A 211 8.84 -10.33 -2.07
CA ALA A 211 7.45 -10.17 -2.36
C ALA A 211 6.98 -11.14 -3.44
N ARG A 212 5.84 -11.79 -3.22
CA ARG A 212 5.12 -12.52 -4.27
C ARG A 212 4.29 -11.51 -5.06
N MET A 213 4.55 -11.40 -6.33
CA MET A 213 3.84 -10.53 -7.24
C MET A 213 2.78 -11.33 -8.00
N HIS A 214 1.57 -10.75 -8.10
CA HIS A 214 0.46 -11.30 -8.88
C HIS A 214 0.03 -10.26 -9.91
N LEU A 215 0.04 -10.64 -11.18
CA LEU A 215 -0.31 -9.76 -12.29
C LEU A 215 -0.99 -10.54 -13.44
N GLY A 216 -1.63 -9.81 -14.30
CA GLY A 216 -2.31 -10.35 -15.49
C GLY A 216 -2.48 -9.28 -16.55
N LYS A 217 -3.38 -9.49 -17.49
CA LYS A 217 -3.79 -8.46 -18.45
C LYS A 217 -4.69 -7.39 -17.83
N SER A 218 -4.59 -7.24 -16.54
CA SER A 218 -5.43 -6.34 -15.76
C SER A 218 -4.70 -5.04 -15.46
N THR A 219 -5.46 -4.10 -14.95
CA THR A 219 -5.00 -2.77 -14.54
C THR A 219 -4.49 -2.76 -13.09
N CYS A 220 -4.20 -3.91 -12.49
CA CYS A 220 -3.67 -3.96 -11.13
C CYS A 220 -2.47 -4.90 -11.00
N VAL A 221 -1.60 -4.56 -10.06
CA VAL A 221 -0.49 -5.39 -9.59
C VAL A 221 -0.61 -5.55 -8.09
N ILE A 222 -0.45 -6.77 -7.60
CA ILE A 222 -0.52 -7.10 -6.18
C ILE A 222 0.84 -7.62 -5.74
N PHE A 223 1.36 -7.06 -4.66
CA PHE A 223 2.55 -7.55 -3.95
C PHE A 223 2.11 -8.11 -2.60
N GLU A 224 2.36 -9.39 -2.41
CA GLU A 224 2.03 -10.11 -1.18
C GLU A 224 3.31 -10.51 -0.45
N GLN A 225 3.37 -10.19 0.83
CA GLN A 225 4.42 -10.57 1.77
C GLN A 225 3.76 -11.18 3.02
N THR A 226 4.54 -11.71 3.93
CA THR A 226 4.05 -12.36 5.16
C THR A 226 3.05 -11.46 5.92
N ASN A 227 3.40 -10.19 6.10
CA ASN A 227 2.62 -9.24 6.88
C ASN A 227 2.14 -8.03 6.08
N THR A 228 2.48 -7.94 4.81
CA THR A 228 2.13 -6.78 3.98
C THR A 228 1.47 -7.23 2.68
N LEU A 229 0.37 -6.58 2.35
CA LEU A 229 -0.29 -6.67 1.06
C LEU A 229 -0.41 -5.27 0.46
N LEU A 230 0.21 -5.08 -0.69
CA LEU A 230 0.14 -3.83 -1.45
C LEU A 230 -0.52 -4.12 -2.80
N MET A 231 -1.64 -3.51 -3.06
CA MET A 231 -2.31 -3.53 -4.36
C MET A 231 -2.21 -2.15 -4.99
N ILE A 232 -1.82 -2.10 -6.23
CA ILE A 232 -1.70 -0.87 -7.02
C ILE A 232 -2.59 -1.03 -8.24
N VAL A 233 -3.44 -0.04 -8.46
CA VAL A 233 -4.43 -0.01 -9.54
C VAL A 233 -4.03 1.06 -10.55
N ASP A 234 -4.32 0.81 -11.82
CA ASP A 234 -4.13 1.80 -12.88
C ASP A 234 -5.00 3.04 -12.63
N GLU A 235 -4.41 4.20 -12.76
CA GLU A 235 -5.16 5.44 -12.94
C GLU A 235 -5.52 5.53 -14.42
N SER A 236 -6.57 4.84 -14.84
CA SER A 236 -7.16 5.12 -16.16
C SER A 236 -7.81 6.49 -16.10
N ASP A 237 -7.40 7.37 -17.00
CA ASP A 237 -8.16 8.59 -17.25
C ASP A 237 -9.57 8.18 -17.70
N ASP A 238 -10.57 8.34 -16.81
CA ASP A 238 -11.98 8.30 -17.14
C ASP A 238 -12.36 9.51 -18.04
#